data_641e6ace241e2d272c04fef154eb93a6
#
_entry.id   641e6ace241e2d272c04fef154eb93a6
#
_cell.length_a   1.000
_cell.length_b   1.000
_cell.length_c   1.000
_cell.angle_alpha   90.00
_cell.angle_beta   90.00
_cell.angle_gamma   90.00
#
_symmetry.space_group_name_H-M   'P 1'
#
loop_
_entity.id
_entity.type
_entity.pdbx_description
1 polymer ?
#
loop_
_entity_poly.entity_id
_entity_poly.type
_entity_poly.pdbx_seq_one_letter_code
_entity_poly.pdbx_strand_id
1 'polypeptide(L)'
;MKNLTVNKIKTASPISILEAAKLLEKHTDLEAINILNWKNAFPYIPGVLFRIAHTGNEIWLKFYVQEKNILAQETEINGDVYKDSTVEFFISLDGTNYYNFEFNCIGTPHVGYGPGRGNRTPILPETLKQIDIESSLGKQPFAEKSGDFSWEMMICIPTQCFAFDKIENLNGLEATGNFYKCGDETSDPHFVTWNAIDTENPDYHCPEFFGKISFED
;
A
#
# COMPACT_ATOMS: atom_id res chain seq x y z
N MET A 1 -2.83 -14.18 -13.11
CA MET A 1 -3.12 -12.92 -12.39
C MET A 1 -4.14 -13.21 -11.32
N LYS A 2 -3.99 -12.63 -10.12
CA LYS A 2 -4.95 -12.74 -9.01
C LYS A 2 -6.16 -11.84 -9.25
N ASN A 3 -7.28 -12.17 -8.59
CA ASN A 3 -8.48 -11.35 -8.53
C ASN A 3 -8.78 -11.06 -7.06
N LEU A 4 -9.18 -9.84 -6.75
CA LEU A 4 -9.53 -9.40 -5.41
C LEU A 4 -10.86 -8.65 -5.45
N THR A 5 -11.81 -9.07 -4.60
CA THR A 5 -13.04 -8.34 -4.35
C THR A 5 -12.83 -7.47 -3.11
N VAL A 6 -13.06 -6.17 -3.24
CA VAL A 6 -12.99 -5.21 -2.15
C VAL A 6 -14.39 -5.03 -1.59
N ASN A 7 -14.64 -5.58 -0.40
CA ASN A 7 -15.94 -5.58 0.23
C ASN A 7 -16.37 -4.18 0.65
N LYS A 8 -17.65 -3.87 0.54
CA LYS A 8 -18.20 -2.61 1.05
C LYS A 8 -18.59 -2.71 2.52
N ILE A 9 -18.05 -1.84 3.35
CA ILE A 9 -18.45 -1.68 4.74
C ILE A 9 -19.32 -0.43 4.89
N LYS A 10 -20.57 -0.62 5.30
CA LYS A 10 -21.50 0.48 5.55
C LYS A 10 -21.27 1.07 6.93
N THR A 11 -21.01 2.37 6.99
CA THR A 11 -20.89 3.13 8.23
C THR A 11 -21.99 4.17 8.33
N ALA A 12 -22.50 4.42 9.54
CA ALA A 12 -23.60 5.36 9.75
C ALA A 12 -23.14 6.82 9.91
N SER A 13 -21.85 7.06 10.15
CA SER A 13 -21.23 8.39 10.38
C SER A 13 -19.72 8.28 10.23
N PRO A 14 -19.01 9.40 10.14
CA PRO A 14 -17.55 9.37 10.29
C PRO A 14 -17.17 8.63 11.58
N ILE A 15 -16.24 7.68 11.46
CA ILE A 15 -15.76 6.87 12.57
C ILE A 15 -14.25 7.08 12.74
N SER A 16 -13.74 6.75 13.91
CA SER A 16 -12.29 6.82 14.14
C SER A 16 -11.55 5.74 13.34
N ILE A 17 -10.27 5.98 13.02
CA ILE A 17 -9.40 5.01 12.35
C ILE A 17 -9.32 3.68 13.13
N LEU A 18 -9.40 3.72 14.46
CA LEU A 18 -9.40 2.51 15.30
C LEU A 18 -10.70 1.70 15.19
N GLU A 19 -11.83 2.36 14.99
CA GLU A 19 -13.11 1.69 14.71
C GLU A 19 -13.14 1.13 13.30
N ALA A 20 -12.61 1.87 12.32
CA ALA A 20 -12.43 1.41 10.95
C ALA A 20 -11.57 0.13 10.90
N ALA A 21 -10.47 0.08 11.65
CA ALA A 21 -9.61 -1.10 11.76
C ALA A 21 -10.38 -2.32 12.29
N LYS A 22 -11.19 -2.15 13.35
CA LYS A 22 -12.01 -3.25 13.92
C LYS A 22 -13.06 -3.76 12.95
N LEU A 23 -13.72 -2.86 12.22
CA LEU A 23 -14.72 -3.24 11.21
C LEU A 23 -14.06 -3.96 10.05
N LEU A 24 -12.90 -3.48 9.59
CA LEU A 24 -12.12 -4.12 8.54
C LEU A 24 -11.74 -5.55 8.93
N GLU A 25 -11.22 -5.76 10.14
CA GLU A 25 -10.85 -7.08 10.67
C GLU A 25 -12.03 -8.04 10.76
N LYS A 26 -13.20 -7.53 11.12
CA LYS A 26 -14.43 -8.31 11.29
C LYS A 26 -15.06 -8.75 9.96
N HIS A 27 -14.93 -7.92 8.92
CA HIS A 27 -15.73 -8.06 7.70
C HIS A 27 -14.91 -8.41 6.44
N THR A 28 -13.59 -8.60 6.58
CA THR A 28 -12.73 -8.95 5.44
C THR A 28 -11.80 -10.12 5.78
N ASP A 29 -11.36 -10.82 4.74
CA ASP A 29 -10.35 -11.87 4.84
C ASP A 29 -8.93 -11.30 4.73
N LEU A 30 -7.94 -12.07 5.15
CA LEU A 30 -6.53 -11.76 5.01
C LEU A 30 -6.01 -12.20 3.65
N GLU A 31 -5.33 -11.30 2.96
CA GLU A 31 -4.55 -11.58 1.77
C GLU A 31 -3.05 -11.55 2.09
N ALA A 32 -2.26 -12.34 1.36
CA ALA A 32 -0.81 -12.43 1.59
C ALA A 32 -0.01 -11.78 0.45
N ILE A 33 0.98 -10.96 0.82
CA ILE A 33 2.03 -10.46 -0.05
C ILE A 33 3.25 -11.37 0.16
N ASN A 34 3.37 -12.41 -0.66
CA ASN A 34 4.31 -13.49 -0.39
C ASN A 34 5.01 -14.05 -1.64
N ILE A 35 4.94 -13.36 -2.76
CA ILE A 35 5.61 -13.80 -3.99
C ILE A 35 6.99 -13.16 -4.05
N LEU A 36 8.01 -14.00 -4.08
CA LEU A 36 9.43 -13.62 -4.16
C LEU A 36 9.92 -13.78 -5.60
N ASN A 37 9.76 -12.73 -6.42
CA ASN A 37 10.08 -12.79 -7.86
C ASN A 37 11.60 -12.87 -8.11
N TRP A 38 12.41 -12.14 -7.33
CA TRP A 38 13.87 -11.99 -7.53
C TRP A 38 14.69 -12.74 -6.47
N LYS A 39 14.28 -13.97 -6.15
CA LYS A 39 14.83 -14.80 -5.07
C LYS A 39 16.34 -15.06 -5.14
N ASN A 40 16.95 -15.03 -6.33
CA ASN A 40 18.38 -15.29 -6.49
C ASN A 40 19.23 -14.10 -6.00
N ALA A 41 18.76 -12.87 -6.17
CA ALA A 41 19.44 -11.66 -5.74
C ALA A 41 18.96 -11.21 -4.34
N PHE A 42 17.67 -11.39 -4.04
CA PHE A 42 17.01 -10.95 -2.81
C PHE A 42 16.23 -12.11 -2.17
N PRO A 43 16.92 -13.02 -1.44
CA PRO A 43 16.32 -14.26 -0.94
C PRO A 43 15.46 -14.07 0.32
N TYR A 44 15.55 -12.91 1.00
CA TYR A 44 14.79 -12.68 2.22
C TYR A 44 13.31 -12.42 1.91
N ILE A 45 12.44 -13.07 2.67
CA ILE A 45 10.98 -12.91 2.58
C ILE A 45 10.41 -12.55 3.94
N PRO A 46 9.89 -11.33 4.13
CA PRO A 46 9.13 -10.97 5.33
C PRO A 46 7.75 -11.64 5.33
N GLY A 47 7.14 -11.80 6.51
CA GLY A 47 5.74 -12.16 6.64
C GLY A 47 4.87 -10.93 6.43
N VAL A 48 4.05 -10.89 5.37
CA VAL A 48 3.20 -9.73 5.09
C VAL A 48 1.79 -10.17 4.73
N LEU A 49 0.81 -9.66 5.47
CA LEU A 49 -0.61 -9.83 5.22
C LEU A 49 -1.28 -8.46 5.12
N PHE A 50 -2.39 -8.40 4.42
CA PHE A 50 -3.22 -7.20 4.40
C PHE A 50 -4.72 -7.52 4.39
N ARG A 51 -5.51 -6.53 4.74
CA ARG A 51 -6.96 -6.48 4.58
C ARG A 51 -7.34 -5.22 3.84
N ILE A 52 -8.39 -5.30 3.02
CA ILE A 52 -8.89 -4.16 2.27
C ILE A 52 -10.41 -4.16 2.24
N ALA A 53 -11.01 -2.98 2.34
CA ALA A 53 -12.43 -2.72 2.12
C ALA A 53 -12.63 -1.29 1.61
N HIS A 54 -13.88 -0.92 1.30
CA HIS A 54 -14.24 0.46 1.01
C HIS A 54 -15.57 0.85 1.68
N THR A 55 -15.77 2.16 1.84
CA THR A 55 -17.02 2.72 2.35
C THR A 55 -17.89 3.36 1.27
N GLY A 56 -17.41 3.36 0.03
CA GLY A 56 -17.89 4.18 -1.07
C GLY A 56 -17.05 5.43 -1.27
N ASN A 57 -16.61 6.10 -0.22
CA ASN A 57 -15.83 7.35 -0.27
C ASN A 57 -14.37 7.19 0.15
N GLU A 58 -14.01 6.04 0.73
CA GLU A 58 -12.66 5.75 1.22
C GLU A 58 -12.30 4.30 0.93
N ILE A 59 -11.03 4.05 0.63
CA ILE A 59 -10.42 2.73 0.70
C ILE A 59 -9.80 2.57 2.08
N TRP A 60 -10.14 1.51 2.77
CA TRP A 60 -9.54 1.11 4.04
C TRP A 60 -8.58 -0.02 3.81
N LEU A 61 -7.35 0.15 4.25
CA LEU A 61 -6.27 -0.81 4.05
C LEU A 61 -5.51 -1.00 5.35
N LYS A 62 -5.34 -2.25 5.78
CA LYS A 62 -4.55 -2.58 6.96
C LYS A 62 -3.49 -3.61 6.62
N PHE A 63 -2.24 -3.28 6.90
CA PHE A 63 -1.10 -4.17 6.75
C PHE A 63 -0.66 -4.75 8.10
N TYR A 64 -0.18 -6.00 8.06
CA TYR A 64 0.44 -6.72 9.15
C TYR A 64 1.78 -7.23 8.66
N VAL A 65 2.87 -6.80 9.26
CA VAL A 65 4.22 -7.09 8.80
C VAL A 65 5.05 -7.73 9.90
N GLN A 66 5.79 -8.78 9.55
CA GLN A 66 6.81 -9.41 10.36
C GLN A 66 8.12 -9.40 9.60
N GLU A 67 9.14 -8.71 10.11
CA GLU A 67 10.42 -8.57 9.44
C GLU A 67 11.58 -8.48 10.44
N LYS A 68 12.80 -8.81 9.97
CA LYS A 68 14.01 -8.86 10.81
C LYS A 68 14.68 -7.52 10.99
N ASN A 69 14.61 -6.66 10.02
CA ASN A 69 15.22 -5.35 10.06
C ASN A 69 14.16 -4.31 9.74
N ILE A 70 14.06 -3.28 10.58
CA ILE A 70 13.15 -2.14 10.36
C ILE A 70 13.95 -0.85 10.25
N LEU A 71 13.61 -0.04 9.25
CA LEU A 71 14.21 1.26 8.99
C LEU A 71 13.09 2.27 8.73
N ALA A 72 13.19 3.47 9.32
CA ALA A 72 12.29 4.58 9.06
C ALA A 72 13.02 5.91 9.25
N GLN A 73 13.54 6.49 8.19
CA GLN A 73 14.27 7.76 8.21
C GLN A 73 13.54 8.85 7.43
N GLU A 74 12.78 8.48 6.40
CA GLU A 74 12.07 9.45 5.58
C GLU A 74 10.82 9.99 6.31
N THR A 75 10.74 11.31 6.45
CA THR A 75 9.63 12.01 7.12
C THR A 75 8.93 13.01 6.20
N GLU A 76 9.50 13.28 5.03
CA GLU A 76 8.93 14.23 4.07
C GLU A 76 7.90 13.54 3.19
N ILE A 77 6.70 14.14 3.08
CA ILE A 77 5.65 13.68 2.15
C ILE A 77 6.22 13.71 0.71
N ASN A 78 6.05 12.62 -0.01
CA ASN A 78 6.63 12.39 -1.34
C ASN A 78 8.16 12.28 -1.36
N GLY A 79 8.80 12.07 -0.21
CA GLY A 79 10.21 11.69 -0.12
C GLY A 79 10.44 10.22 -0.54
N ASP A 80 11.67 9.75 -0.39
CA ASP A 80 12.13 8.43 -0.84
C ASP A 80 11.76 7.32 0.16
N VAL A 81 10.47 7.16 0.48
CA VAL A 81 9.98 6.20 1.49
C VAL A 81 10.33 4.75 1.18
N TYR A 82 10.52 4.40 -0.11
CA TYR A 82 10.91 3.05 -0.56
C TYR A 82 12.25 2.58 0.03
N LYS A 83 13.11 3.50 0.46
CA LYS A 83 14.39 3.19 1.12
C LYS A 83 14.19 2.59 2.50
N ASP A 84 13.11 2.93 3.16
CA ASP A 84 12.70 2.45 4.48
C ASP A 84 11.97 1.10 4.40
N SER A 85 11.54 0.59 5.55
CA SER A 85 10.57 -0.53 5.63
C SER A 85 9.21 -0.04 5.13
N THR A 86 8.82 -0.39 3.90
CA THR A 86 7.69 0.21 3.19
C THR A 86 6.68 -0.82 2.72
N VAL A 87 5.39 -0.49 2.83
CA VAL A 87 4.26 -1.20 2.25
C VAL A 87 3.61 -0.34 1.18
N GLU A 88 3.14 -0.96 0.08
CA GLU A 88 2.66 -0.22 -1.07
C GLU A 88 1.38 -0.81 -1.65
N PHE A 89 0.56 0.06 -2.20
CA PHE A 89 -0.64 -0.27 -2.97
C PHE A 89 -0.65 0.54 -4.27
N PHE A 90 -0.49 -0.14 -5.39
CA PHE A 90 -0.58 0.48 -6.72
C PHE A 90 -1.93 0.14 -7.34
N ILE A 91 -2.62 1.13 -7.90
CA ILE A 91 -3.94 0.95 -8.49
C ILE A 91 -4.11 1.80 -9.75
N SER A 92 -4.62 1.16 -10.80
CA SER A 92 -4.99 1.77 -12.07
C SER A 92 -6.50 1.68 -12.27
N LEU A 93 -7.12 2.80 -12.65
CA LEU A 93 -8.55 2.91 -12.90
C LEU A 93 -8.88 2.94 -14.40
N ASP A 94 -7.90 3.29 -15.24
CA ASP A 94 -8.06 3.43 -16.70
C ASP A 94 -7.27 2.37 -17.50
N GLY A 95 -6.51 1.51 -16.81
CA GLY A 95 -5.64 0.51 -17.40
C GLY A 95 -4.37 1.05 -18.05
N THR A 96 -4.08 2.35 -17.91
CA THR A 96 -2.92 3.03 -18.53
C THR A 96 -2.08 3.74 -17.47
N ASN A 97 -2.70 4.62 -16.72
CA ASN A 97 -2.05 5.32 -15.62
C ASN A 97 -2.43 4.68 -14.29
N TYR A 98 -1.58 4.82 -13.30
CA TYR A 98 -1.84 4.28 -11.96
C TYR A 98 -1.31 5.21 -10.88
N TYR A 99 -1.90 5.09 -9.70
CA TYR A 99 -1.39 5.68 -8.46
C TYR A 99 -0.50 4.65 -7.76
N ASN A 100 0.67 5.08 -7.28
CA ASN A 100 1.50 4.34 -6.34
C ASN A 100 1.35 4.95 -4.95
N PHE A 101 0.53 4.35 -4.11
CA PHE A 101 0.45 4.70 -2.70
C PHE A 101 1.51 3.90 -1.95
N GLU A 102 2.53 4.58 -1.44
CA GLU A 102 3.64 3.99 -0.70
C GLU A 102 3.70 4.61 0.70
N PHE A 103 3.91 3.79 1.71
CA PHE A 103 3.93 4.22 3.11
C PHE A 103 5.08 3.51 3.83
N ASN A 104 6.03 4.28 4.37
CA ASN A 104 7.02 3.66 5.25
C ASN A 104 6.39 3.26 6.58
N CYS A 105 7.08 2.46 7.38
CA CYS A 105 6.52 1.84 8.58
C CYS A 105 6.12 2.83 9.71
N ILE A 106 6.46 4.11 9.59
CA ILE A 106 5.98 5.19 10.48
C ILE A 106 4.84 6.02 9.86
N GLY A 107 4.39 5.66 8.64
CA GLY A 107 3.25 6.29 7.97
C GLY A 107 3.56 7.53 7.16
N THR A 108 4.81 7.77 6.75
CA THR A 108 5.13 8.82 5.78
C THR A 108 4.64 8.38 4.41
N PRO A 109 3.77 9.16 3.72
CA PRO A 109 3.24 8.79 2.41
C PRO A 109 4.09 9.32 1.26
N HIS A 110 4.21 8.51 0.20
CA HIS A 110 4.60 8.94 -1.13
C HIS A 110 3.51 8.51 -2.11
N VAL A 111 2.99 9.43 -2.92
CA VAL A 111 1.96 9.11 -3.92
C VAL A 111 2.23 9.86 -5.21
N GLY A 112 2.40 9.11 -6.29
CA GLY A 112 2.55 9.62 -7.64
C GLY A 112 1.48 9.06 -8.58
N TYR A 113 1.30 9.71 -9.74
CA TYR A 113 0.41 9.28 -10.81
C TYR A 113 1.12 9.30 -12.16
N GLY A 114 0.92 8.30 -12.96
CA GLY A 114 1.51 8.21 -14.30
C GLY A 114 1.54 6.79 -14.85
N PRO A 115 2.04 6.60 -16.09
CA PRO A 115 1.96 5.31 -16.79
C PRO A 115 3.09 4.32 -16.46
N GLY A 116 4.14 4.76 -15.80
CA GLY A 116 5.33 3.92 -15.51
C GLY A 116 6.23 4.58 -14.48
N ARG A 117 7.41 4.02 -14.23
CA ARG A 117 8.38 4.52 -13.22
C ARG A 117 8.79 5.98 -13.47
N GLY A 118 9.04 6.34 -14.72
CA GLY A 118 9.35 7.73 -15.12
C GLY A 118 8.10 8.56 -15.38
N ASN A 119 8.29 9.89 -15.44
CA ASN A 119 7.23 10.86 -15.78
C ASN A 119 6.00 10.79 -14.86
N ARG A 120 6.24 10.64 -13.56
CA ARG A 120 5.17 10.64 -12.57
C ARG A 120 4.90 12.03 -12.04
N THR A 121 3.64 12.34 -11.83
CA THR A 121 3.20 13.56 -11.18
C THR A 121 2.88 13.26 -9.72
N PRO A 122 3.59 13.86 -8.75
CA PRO A 122 3.29 13.65 -7.35
C PRO A 122 1.92 14.25 -6.99
N ILE A 123 1.18 13.57 -6.13
CA ILE A 123 -0.04 14.13 -5.54
C ILE A 123 0.35 15.21 -4.53
N LEU A 124 -0.39 16.32 -4.53
CA LEU A 124 -0.08 17.45 -3.67
C LEU A 124 -0.06 17.04 -2.18
N PRO A 125 0.92 17.50 -1.39
CA PRO A 125 0.98 17.19 0.03
C PRO A 125 -0.29 17.54 0.80
N GLU A 126 -0.97 18.62 0.44
CA GLU A 126 -2.23 19.02 1.07
C GLU A 126 -3.36 18.00 0.86
N THR A 127 -3.35 17.31 -0.28
CA THR A 127 -4.27 16.21 -0.56
C THR A 127 -3.88 14.97 0.27
N LEU A 128 -2.59 14.63 0.33
CA LEU A 128 -2.11 13.46 1.06
C LEU A 128 -2.28 13.57 2.58
N LYS A 129 -2.31 14.78 3.13
CA LYS A 129 -2.64 15.02 4.56
C LYS A 129 -4.07 14.60 4.93
N GLN A 130 -4.93 14.34 3.94
CA GLN A 130 -6.29 13.81 4.18
C GLN A 130 -6.30 12.29 4.40
N ILE A 131 -5.20 11.60 4.12
CA ILE A 131 -5.08 10.17 4.41
C ILE A 131 -4.89 10.01 5.91
N ASP A 132 -5.83 9.32 6.56
CA ASP A 132 -5.65 8.94 7.95
C ASP A 132 -4.74 7.71 8.03
N ILE A 133 -3.67 7.80 8.82
CA ILE A 133 -2.67 6.73 8.96
C ILE A 133 -2.36 6.54 10.44
N GLU A 134 -2.47 5.29 10.89
CA GLU A 134 -2.05 4.87 12.24
C GLU A 134 -1.09 3.68 12.14
N SER A 135 0.13 3.86 12.64
CA SER A 135 1.14 2.81 12.71
C SER A 135 1.41 2.42 14.18
N SER A 136 1.53 1.12 14.43
CA SER A 136 1.91 0.60 15.75
C SER A 136 3.32 1.00 16.18
N LEU A 137 4.17 1.42 15.24
CA LEU A 137 5.53 1.94 15.52
C LEU A 137 5.55 3.44 15.86
N GLY A 138 4.40 4.12 15.77
CA GLY A 138 4.29 5.57 15.94
C GLY A 138 4.79 6.33 14.72
N LYS A 139 5.15 7.63 14.92
CA LYS A 139 5.49 8.56 13.83
C LYS A 139 6.90 9.14 13.94
N GLN A 140 7.73 8.61 14.83
CA GLN A 140 9.10 9.13 15.01
C GLN A 140 10.08 8.35 14.15
N PRO A 141 10.97 9.02 13.40
CA PRO A 141 11.98 8.35 12.61
C PRO A 141 13.00 7.63 13.51
N PHE A 142 13.58 6.55 12.99
CA PHE A 142 14.63 5.80 13.65
C PHE A 142 15.61 5.20 12.64
N ALA A 143 16.88 5.08 13.07
CA ALA A 143 17.87 4.31 12.33
C ALA A 143 17.52 2.82 12.33
N GLU A 144 18.08 2.06 11.40
CA GLU A 144 17.83 0.63 11.31
C GLU A 144 17.99 -0.09 12.66
N LYS A 145 17.02 -0.96 12.93
CA LYS A 145 17.04 -1.88 14.07
C LYS A 145 16.95 -3.30 13.54
N SER A 146 17.84 -4.16 14.05
CA SER A 146 17.85 -5.59 13.73
C SER A 146 17.25 -6.40 14.87
N GLY A 147 16.43 -7.40 14.55
CA GLY A 147 15.71 -8.26 15.49
C GLY A 147 14.53 -8.94 14.81
N ASP A 148 13.56 -9.41 15.59
CA ASP A 148 12.28 -9.89 15.10
C ASP A 148 11.22 -8.85 15.44
N PHE A 149 10.71 -8.16 14.43
CA PHE A 149 9.72 -7.10 14.59
C PHE A 149 8.38 -7.50 13.99
N SER A 150 7.31 -7.11 14.69
CA SER A 150 5.94 -7.17 14.16
C SER A 150 5.35 -5.78 14.26
N TRP A 151 4.77 -5.29 13.18
CA TRP A 151 4.08 -4.01 13.17
C TRP A 151 2.82 -4.05 12.29
N GLU A 152 1.92 -3.14 12.57
CA GLU A 152 0.67 -2.98 11.85
C GLU A 152 0.50 -1.53 11.43
N MET A 153 -0.17 -1.33 10.30
CA MET A 153 -0.53 0.00 9.81
C MET A 153 -1.94 -0.01 9.27
N MET A 154 -2.80 0.87 9.80
CA MET A 154 -4.12 1.17 9.26
C MET A 154 -4.07 2.45 8.44
N ILE A 155 -4.68 2.44 7.26
CA ILE A 155 -4.68 3.53 6.30
C ILE A 155 -6.11 3.71 5.77
N CYS A 156 -6.63 4.95 5.83
CA CYS A 156 -7.90 5.33 5.21
C CYS A 156 -7.60 6.33 4.09
N ILE A 157 -7.79 5.91 2.84
CA ILE A 157 -7.48 6.71 1.63
C ILE A 157 -8.80 7.29 1.10
N PRO A 158 -9.07 8.59 1.24
CA PRO A 158 -10.25 9.23 0.68
C PRO A 158 -10.21 9.27 -0.86
N THR A 159 -11.38 9.23 -1.50
CA THR A 159 -11.47 9.32 -2.99
C THR A 159 -10.83 10.58 -3.56
N GLN A 160 -10.72 11.66 -2.79
CA GLN A 160 -10.02 12.89 -3.16
C GLN A 160 -8.53 12.70 -3.44
N CYS A 161 -7.92 11.63 -2.91
CA CYS A 161 -6.52 11.30 -3.18
C CYS A 161 -6.29 10.78 -4.61
N PHE A 162 -7.36 10.38 -5.30
CA PHE A 162 -7.34 10.07 -6.74
C PHE A 162 -7.50 11.36 -7.57
N ALA A 163 -6.56 12.28 -7.39
CA ALA A 163 -6.67 13.68 -7.83
C ALA A 163 -6.76 13.88 -9.37
N PHE A 164 -6.38 12.88 -10.15
CA PHE A 164 -6.43 12.89 -11.62
C PHE A 164 -7.66 12.17 -12.19
N ASP A 165 -8.46 11.53 -11.33
CA ASP A 165 -9.69 10.84 -11.70
C ASP A 165 -10.88 11.45 -10.98
N LYS A 166 -12.02 11.53 -11.67
CA LYS A 166 -13.26 12.02 -11.09
C LYS A 166 -14.05 10.87 -10.48
N ILE A 167 -13.63 10.42 -9.30
CA ILE A 167 -14.31 9.36 -8.57
C ILE A 167 -15.37 9.98 -7.66
N GLU A 168 -16.65 9.82 -8.00
CA GLU A 168 -17.75 10.22 -7.12
C GLU A 168 -17.92 9.24 -5.95
N ASN A 169 -17.81 7.95 -6.23
CA ASN A 169 -17.78 6.87 -5.24
C ASN A 169 -17.10 5.62 -5.83
N LEU A 170 -16.76 4.68 -4.96
CA LEU A 170 -16.04 3.44 -5.30
C LEU A 170 -16.98 2.27 -5.66
N ASN A 171 -18.30 2.43 -5.52
CA ASN A 171 -19.26 1.35 -5.73
C ASN A 171 -19.19 0.82 -7.16
N GLY A 172 -19.06 -0.50 -7.32
CA GLY A 172 -19.00 -1.16 -8.61
C GLY A 172 -17.77 -0.81 -9.46
N LEU A 173 -16.78 -0.13 -8.89
CA LEU A 173 -15.57 0.25 -9.60
C LEU A 173 -14.75 -0.99 -9.96
N GLU A 174 -14.33 -1.08 -11.22
CA GLU A 174 -13.38 -2.07 -11.70
C GLU A 174 -12.01 -1.40 -11.90
N ALA A 175 -10.98 -2.02 -11.35
CA ALA A 175 -9.61 -1.53 -11.37
C ALA A 175 -8.63 -2.68 -11.58
N THR A 176 -7.36 -2.33 -11.79
CA THR A 176 -6.24 -3.27 -11.67
C THR A 176 -5.23 -2.72 -10.67
N GLY A 177 -4.51 -3.61 -9.99
CA GLY A 177 -3.54 -3.16 -8.99
C GLY A 177 -2.66 -4.28 -8.46
N ASN A 178 -1.72 -3.90 -7.62
CA ASN A 178 -0.85 -4.83 -6.93
C ASN A 178 -0.49 -4.27 -5.54
N PHE A 179 -0.02 -5.14 -4.66
CA PHE A 179 0.42 -4.79 -3.31
C PHE A 179 1.85 -5.27 -3.12
N TYR A 180 2.64 -4.49 -2.40
CA TYR A 180 4.06 -4.73 -2.26
C TYR A 180 4.56 -4.49 -0.85
N LYS A 181 5.71 -5.07 -0.56
CA LYS A 181 6.55 -4.77 0.59
C LYS A 181 7.99 -4.71 0.12
N CYS A 182 8.65 -3.62 0.44
CA CYS A 182 10.08 -3.45 0.19
C CYS A 182 10.81 -2.93 1.43
N GLY A 183 12.13 -2.89 1.31
CA GLY A 183 13.06 -2.35 2.28
C GLY A 183 14.41 -2.23 1.60
N ASP A 184 14.53 -1.27 0.66
CA ASP A 184 15.66 -1.17 -0.27
C ASP A 184 17.00 -0.94 0.44
N GLU A 185 17.02 -0.10 1.49
CA GLU A 185 18.23 0.25 2.23
C GLU A 185 18.32 -0.44 3.59
N THR A 186 17.50 -1.45 3.86
CA THR A 186 17.68 -2.31 5.05
C THR A 186 18.87 -3.26 4.86
N SER A 187 19.42 -3.78 5.94
CA SER A 187 20.52 -4.76 5.91
C SER A 187 20.19 -6.06 5.17
N ASP A 188 18.89 -6.40 5.06
CA ASP A 188 18.37 -7.48 4.23
C ASP A 188 17.40 -6.89 3.18
N PRO A 189 17.87 -6.28 2.07
CA PRO A 189 17.01 -5.74 1.04
C PRO A 189 16.03 -6.79 0.50
N HIS A 190 14.77 -6.43 0.38
CA HIS A 190 13.73 -7.38 0.01
C HIS A 190 12.62 -6.74 -0.82
N PHE A 191 12.05 -7.56 -1.73
CA PHE A 191 11.03 -7.16 -2.67
C PHE A 191 10.00 -8.28 -2.82
N VAL A 192 8.86 -8.15 -2.18
CA VAL A 192 7.76 -9.14 -2.27
C VAL A 192 6.49 -8.51 -2.81
N THR A 193 5.72 -9.31 -3.55
CA THR A 193 4.53 -8.85 -4.26
C THR A 193 3.32 -9.72 -3.96
N TRP A 194 2.13 -9.15 -4.11
CA TRP A 194 0.87 -9.89 -4.04
C TRP A 194 0.61 -10.66 -5.35
N ASN A 195 0.75 -10.01 -6.49
CA ASN A 195 0.69 -10.63 -7.82
C ASN A 195 2.09 -10.69 -8.43
N ALA A 196 2.44 -11.78 -9.09
CA ALA A 196 3.79 -12.01 -9.61
C ALA A 196 4.19 -11.00 -10.70
N ILE A 197 5.47 -10.63 -10.69
CA ILE A 197 6.14 -9.79 -11.69
C ILE A 197 7.25 -10.63 -12.35
N ASP A 198 7.37 -10.53 -13.67
CA ASP A 198 8.39 -11.23 -14.45
C ASP A 198 9.31 -10.20 -15.13
N THR A 199 10.25 -9.66 -14.36
CA THR A 199 11.29 -8.73 -14.79
C THR A 199 12.65 -9.20 -14.29
N GLU A 200 13.72 -8.82 -14.99
CA GLU A 200 15.09 -9.21 -14.62
C GLU A 200 15.51 -8.63 -13.25
N ASN A 201 15.16 -7.39 -12.99
CA ASN A 201 15.49 -6.68 -11.77
C ASN A 201 14.22 -6.22 -11.04
N PRO A 202 14.26 -5.95 -9.71
CA PRO A 202 13.11 -5.46 -8.97
C PRO A 202 12.51 -4.19 -9.58
N ASP A 203 11.27 -4.31 -10.03
CA ASP A 203 10.48 -3.20 -10.54
C ASP A 203 9.00 -3.42 -10.27
N TYR A 204 8.40 -2.55 -9.44
CA TYR A 204 6.98 -2.57 -9.14
C TYR A 204 6.14 -1.76 -10.13
N HIS A 205 6.80 -0.89 -10.91
CA HIS A 205 6.15 0.02 -11.86
C HIS A 205 5.79 -0.65 -13.19
N CYS A 206 5.22 -1.85 -13.11
CA CYS A 206 4.88 -2.72 -14.24
C CYS A 206 3.37 -3.02 -14.24
N PRO A 207 2.51 -2.11 -14.73
CA PRO A 207 1.05 -2.27 -14.67
C PRO A 207 0.54 -3.50 -15.45
N GLU A 208 1.29 -4.04 -16.39
CA GLU A 208 0.99 -5.29 -17.10
C GLU A 208 0.91 -6.52 -16.19
N PHE A 209 1.48 -6.44 -14.99
CA PHE A 209 1.43 -7.50 -13.97
C PHE A 209 0.41 -7.19 -12.85
N PHE A 210 -0.43 -6.19 -13.00
CA PHE A 210 -1.46 -5.90 -12.00
C PHE A 210 -2.57 -6.96 -12.04
N GLY A 211 -3.03 -7.35 -10.85
CA GLY A 211 -4.20 -8.21 -10.69
C GLY A 211 -5.51 -7.42 -10.83
N LYS A 212 -6.61 -8.11 -11.03
CA LYS A 212 -7.94 -7.50 -11.10
C LYS A 212 -8.44 -7.14 -9.69
N ILE A 213 -9.00 -5.95 -9.52
CA ILE A 213 -9.60 -5.46 -8.28
C ILE A 213 -11.01 -4.97 -8.59
N SER A 214 -12.01 -5.57 -7.94
CA SER A 214 -13.43 -5.22 -8.13
C SER A 214 -14.01 -4.74 -6.81
N PHE A 215 -14.58 -3.56 -6.78
CA PHE A 215 -15.21 -2.97 -5.60
C PHE A 215 -16.71 -3.33 -5.59
N GLU A 216 -17.24 -3.80 -4.45
CA GLU A 216 -18.67 -4.08 -4.27
C GLU A 216 -19.54 -2.82 -4.40
N ASP A 217 -20.87 -3.02 -4.69
CA ASP A 217 -21.88 -1.95 -4.78
C ASP A 217 -22.35 -1.43 -3.40
#